data_475dbdd4d2d8b5f1718b7bf02784cfb9
#
_entry.id   475dbdd4d2d8b5f1718b7bf02784cfb9
#
_cell.length_a   1.000
_cell.length_b   1.000
_cell.length_c   1.000
_cell.angle_alpha   90.00
_cell.angle_beta   90.00
_cell.angle_gamma   90.00
#
_symmetry.space_group_name_H-M   'P 1'
#
loop_
_entity.id
_entity.type
_entity.pdbx_description
1 polymer ?
#
loop_
_entity_poly.entity_id
_entity_poly.type
_entity_poly.pdbx_seq_one_letter_code
_entity_poly.pdbx_strand_id
1 'polypeptide(L)'
;MTRPLILVTNDDGIDSVGLHVLARALTDLGDVMIVAPDQEFSGAGAAIGALHVIQPEVHLAHVEGIDRAWAVTGPPALCVMFARLGAFGRLPDLIVSGINPGANVGRSVYHSGTVGAALTGRNGHIPGIAVSQSVDDFGVEGQGYDEMLANQCWSSAATVATSAAQALLADPPPDSGVLNINVPNLPIEDMGGWRWTEVGTAPPRSMAKAELEPKLGHEGSYKVRLTWGDEQTPPSATDTGTVMEGYVSLTWLSRITALDLDTPAVETAISRLMQPAPSLTP
;
A
#
# COMPACT_ATOMS: atom_id res chain seq x y z
N MET A 1 3.86 -26.42 -18.48
CA MET A 1 3.16 -25.58 -17.51
C MET A 1 3.04 -24.18 -18.11
N THR A 2 1.91 -23.51 -17.98
CA THR A 2 1.78 -22.10 -18.40
C THR A 2 2.63 -21.23 -17.47
N ARG A 3 3.28 -20.18 -17.98
CA ARG A 3 4.00 -19.21 -17.15
C ARG A 3 3.05 -18.58 -16.16
N PRO A 4 3.46 -18.27 -14.92
CA PRO A 4 2.62 -17.54 -13.97
C PRO A 4 2.29 -16.16 -14.52
N LEU A 5 1.11 -15.63 -14.18
CA LEU A 5 0.68 -14.27 -14.49
C LEU A 5 0.87 -13.39 -13.26
N ILE A 6 1.68 -12.36 -13.38
CA ILE A 6 1.99 -11.41 -12.30
C ILE A 6 1.26 -10.10 -12.63
N LEU A 7 0.36 -9.68 -11.74
CA LEU A 7 -0.25 -8.35 -11.80
C LEU A 7 0.66 -7.35 -11.08
N VAL A 8 1.06 -6.30 -11.78
CA VAL A 8 1.81 -5.17 -11.20
C VAL A 8 0.90 -3.94 -11.15
N THR A 9 0.90 -3.26 -10.01
CA THR A 9 0.12 -2.04 -9.75
C THR A 9 0.88 -1.11 -8.80
N ASN A 10 0.37 0.09 -8.54
CA ASN A 10 0.89 1.05 -7.58
C ASN A 10 -0.18 2.10 -7.26
N ASP A 11 0.10 3.06 -6.39
CA ASP A 11 -0.74 4.23 -6.12
C ASP A 11 -0.17 5.55 -6.69
N ASP A 12 1.05 5.53 -7.24
CA ASP A 12 1.67 6.71 -7.88
C ASP A 12 1.21 6.95 -9.33
N GLY A 13 0.50 5.98 -9.91
CA GLY A 13 -0.02 6.05 -11.27
C GLY A 13 0.80 5.29 -12.31
N ILE A 14 0.17 5.11 -13.49
CA ILE A 14 0.66 4.27 -14.59
C ILE A 14 2.04 4.73 -15.13
N ASP A 15 2.35 6.02 -15.06
CA ASP A 15 3.58 6.60 -15.58
C ASP A 15 4.73 6.63 -14.58
N SER A 16 4.55 6.08 -13.37
CA SER A 16 5.58 6.15 -12.34
C SER A 16 6.80 5.28 -12.65
N VAL A 17 7.98 5.81 -12.35
CA VAL A 17 9.27 5.14 -12.58
C VAL A 17 9.37 3.84 -11.78
N GLY A 18 8.94 3.86 -10.51
CA GLY A 18 8.97 2.69 -9.63
C GLY A 18 8.15 1.53 -10.17
N LEU A 19 6.95 1.80 -10.72
CA LEU A 19 6.09 0.81 -11.36
C LEU A 19 6.80 0.16 -12.56
N HIS A 20 7.38 0.97 -13.44
CA HIS A 20 8.03 0.50 -14.66
C HIS A 20 9.28 -0.33 -14.37
N VAL A 21 10.08 0.07 -13.38
CA VAL A 21 11.27 -0.68 -12.95
C VAL A 21 10.85 -2.03 -12.37
N LEU A 22 9.85 -2.05 -11.49
CA LEU A 22 9.32 -3.27 -10.90
C LEU A 22 8.77 -4.23 -11.96
N ALA A 23 7.92 -3.73 -12.85
CA ALA A 23 7.30 -4.55 -13.89
C ALA A 23 8.35 -5.24 -14.78
N ARG A 24 9.35 -4.50 -15.24
CA ARG A 24 10.44 -5.06 -16.04
C ARG A 24 11.25 -6.10 -15.29
N ALA A 25 11.56 -5.88 -14.01
CA ALA A 25 12.32 -6.82 -13.20
C ALA A 25 11.60 -8.16 -12.99
N LEU A 26 10.28 -8.20 -13.09
CA LEU A 26 9.47 -9.40 -12.90
C LEU A 26 9.26 -10.23 -14.20
N THR A 27 9.64 -9.71 -15.36
CA THR A 27 9.38 -10.37 -16.66
C THR A 27 10.07 -11.73 -16.81
N ASP A 28 11.19 -11.96 -16.15
CA ASP A 28 11.88 -13.25 -16.17
C ASP A 28 11.12 -14.33 -15.38
N LEU A 29 10.32 -13.96 -14.39
CA LEU A 29 9.56 -14.89 -13.55
C LEU A 29 8.24 -15.35 -14.19
N GLY A 30 7.60 -14.50 -15.00
CA GLY A 30 6.27 -14.79 -15.53
C GLY A 30 5.81 -13.82 -16.61
N ASP A 31 4.57 -14.00 -17.04
CA ASP A 31 3.88 -13.01 -17.85
C ASP A 31 3.49 -11.83 -16.95
N VAL A 32 3.88 -10.62 -17.31
CA VAL A 32 3.59 -9.41 -16.54
C VAL A 32 2.42 -8.66 -17.16
N MET A 33 1.48 -8.27 -16.29
CA MET A 33 0.37 -7.40 -16.63
C MET A 33 0.36 -6.20 -15.69
N ILE A 34 0.35 -4.99 -16.25
CA ILE A 34 0.16 -3.76 -15.46
C ILE A 34 -1.31 -3.36 -15.50
N VAL A 35 -1.88 -3.11 -14.34
CA VAL A 35 -3.16 -2.40 -14.18
C VAL A 35 -2.97 -1.41 -13.05
N ALA A 36 -2.88 -0.14 -13.36
CA ALA A 36 -2.54 0.91 -12.41
C ALA A 36 -3.47 2.12 -12.55
N PRO A 37 -3.58 2.97 -11.53
CA PRO A 37 -4.30 4.23 -11.63
C PRO A 37 -3.78 5.13 -12.75
N ASP A 38 -4.67 5.93 -13.34
CA ASP A 38 -4.31 6.96 -14.33
C ASP A 38 -3.63 8.19 -13.73
N GLN A 39 -3.67 8.33 -12.41
CA GLN A 39 -3.08 9.43 -11.65
C GLN A 39 -2.68 8.96 -10.24
N GLU A 40 -2.10 9.85 -9.46
CA GLU A 40 -1.70 9.58 -8.08
C GLU A 40 -2.89 9.43 -7.13
N PHE A 41 -2.85 8.39 -6.28
CA PHE A 41 -3.83 8.06 -5.25
C PHE A 41 -3.18 7.81 -3.87
N SER A 42 -2.09 8.49 -3.55
CA SER A 42 -1.45 8.40 -2.22
C SER A 42 -2.47 8.63 -1.10
N GLY A 43 -2.43 7.79 -0.09
CA GLY A 43 -3.36 7.88 1.04
C GLY A 43 -4.71 7.20 0.82
N ALA A 44 -4.97 6.59 -0.33
CA ALA A 44 -6.25 5.94 -0.62
C ALA A 44 -6.48 4.63 0.16
N GLY A 45 -5.45 4.01 0.72
CA GLY A 45 -5.57 2.72 1.38
C GLY A 45 -6.19 1.67 0.46
N ALA A 46 -7.10 0.85 0.97
CA ALA A 46 -7.82 -0.16 0.20
C ALA A 46 -9.16 0.35 -0.39
N ALA A 47 -9.27 1.64 -0.67
CA ALA A 47 -10.49 2.22 -1.25
C ALA A 47 -10.74 1.69 -2.67
N ILE A 48 -12.02 1.37 -2.96
CA ILE A 48 -12.48 0.96 -4.30
C ILE A 48 -13.42 2.00 -4.94
N GLY A 49 -13.77 3.05 -4.18
CA GLY A 49 -14.74 4.07 -4.61
C GLY A 49 -16.19 3.60 -4.54
N ALA A 50 -17.09 4.54 -4.78
CA ALA A 50 -18.55 4.29 -4.81
C ALA A 50 -18.98 3.84 -6.22
N LEU A 51 -18.78 2.59 -6.56
CA LEU A 51 -18.98 2.03 -7.91
C LEU A 51 -20.40 2.21 -8.47
N HIS A 52 -21.41 2.41 -7.61
CA HIS A 52 -22.76 2.72 -8.02
C HIS A 52 -22.95 4.20 -8.47
N VAL A 53 -21.97 5.06 -8.20
CA VAL A 53 -21.95 6.49 -8.58
C VAL A 53 -20.88 6.78 -9.61
N ILE A 54 -19.69 6.20 -9.41
CA ILE A 54 -18.55 6.38 -10.31
C ILE A 54 -18.64 5.33 -11.41
N GLN A 55 -18.41 5.73 -12.66
CA GLN A 55 -18.19 4.81 -13.78
C GLN A 55 -16.72 4.84 -14.13
N PRO A 56 -15.89 3.98 -13.53
CA PRO A 56 -14.45 3.96 -13.82
C PRO A 56 -14.21 3.62 -15.29
N GLU A 57 -13.29 4.32 -15.91
CA GLU A 57 -12.84 4.02 -17.27
C GLU A 57 -11.51 3.26 -17.23
N VAL A 58 -11.27 2.48 -18.29
CA VAL A 58 -10.04 1.70 -18.46
C VAL A 58 -9.48 2.03 -19.83
N HIS A 59 -8.22 2.46 -19.87
CA HIS A 59 -7.53 2.86 -21.09
C HIS A 59 -6.31 1.98 -21.31
N LEU A 60 -6.03 1.60 -22.56
CA LEU A 60 -4.77 0.97 -22.91
C LEU A 60 -3.63 1.95 -22.62
N ALA A 61 -2.60 1.45 -21.96
CA ALA A 61 -1.38 2.19 -21.68
C ALA A 61 -0.19 1.53 -22.41
N HIS A 62 0.85 2.31 -22.66
CA HIS A 62 2.09 1.81 -23.24
C HIS A 62 3.21 1.93 -22.22
N VAL A 63 3.76 0.77 -21.83
CA VAL A 63 4.93 0.70 -20.95
C VAL A 63 6.00 -0.12 -21.65
N GLU A 64 7.18 0.47 -21.82
CA GLU A 64 8.28 -0.17 -22.55
C GLU A 64 8.66 -1.52 -21.93
N GLY A 65 8.68 -2.57 -22.76
CA GLY A 65 8.99 -3.93 -22.36
C GLY A 65 7.83 -4.70 -21.73
N ILE A 66 6.61 -4.13 -21.70
CA ILE A 66 5.40 -4.78 -21.16
C ILE A 66 4.29 -4.77 -22.20
N ASP A 67 3.85 -5.96 -22.61
CA ASP A 67 2.83 -6.12 -23.66
C ASP A 67 1.41 -5.77 -23.21
N ARG A 68 1.14 -5.86 -21.90
CA ARG A 68 -0.20 -5.74 -21.33
C ARG A 68 -0.21 -4.67 -20.22
N ALA A 69 -0.66 -3.47 -20.56
CA ALA A 69 -0.76 -2.37 -19.59
C ALA A 69 -2.06 -1.59 -19.77
N TRP A 70 -2.70 -1.27 -18.65
CA TRP A 70 -3.93 -0.48 -18.58
C TRP A 70 -3.85 0.57 -17.47
N ALA A 71 -4.37 1.75 -17.78
CA ALA A 71 -4.66 2.80 -16.82
C ALA A 71 -6.14 2.77 -16.43
N VAL A 72 -6.44 2.93 -15.16
CA VAL A 72 -7.81 2.91 -14.60
C VAL A 72 -8.09 4.24 -13.93
N THR A 73 -9.26 4.84 -14.20
CA THR A 73 -9.72 6.05 -13.49
C THR A 73 -10.20 5.67 -12.09
N GLY A 74 -9.27 5.42 -11.17
CA GLY A 74 -9.59 5.01 -9.82
C GLY A 74 -8.41 4.49 -9.03
N PRO A 75 -8.61 4.22 -7.73
CA PRO A 75 -7.53 3.85 -6.82
C PRO A 75 -6.97 2.44 -7.10
N PRO A 76 -5.75 2.13 -6.62
CA PRO A 76 -5.06 0.87 -6.92
C PRO A 76 -5.81 -0.40 -6.46
N ALA A 77 -6.53 -0.34 -5.35
CA ALA A 77 -7.37 -1.46 -4.92
C ALA A 77 -8.49 -1.78 -5.94
N LEU A 78 -9.02 -0.77 -6.64
CA LEU A 78 -9.98 -0.97 -7.72
C LEU A 78 -9.35 -1.65 -8.93
N CYS A 79 -8.11 -1.27 -9.29
CA CYS A 79 -7.34 -1.92 -10.36
C CYS A 79 -7.19 -3.43 -10.10
N VAL A 80 -6.79 -3.78 -8.88
CA VAL A 80 -6.67 -5.19 -8.45
C VAL A 80 -8.03 -5.88 -8.43
N MET A 81 -9.09 -5.21 -7.97
CA MET A 81 -10.44 -5.78 -7.95
C MET A 81 -10.89 -6.15 -9.37
N PHE A 82 -10.69 -5.29 -10.35
CA PHE A 82 -11.05 -5.59 -11.74
C PHE A 82 -10.23 -6.76 -12.31
N ALA A 83 -8.93 -6.81 -12.03
CA ALA A 83 -8.07 -7.89 -12.49
C ALA A 83 -8.48 -9.25 -11.89
N ARG A 84 -8.73 -9.32 -10.59
CA ARG A 84 -9.16 -10.55 -9.91
C ARG A 84 -10.58 -11.01 -10.28
N LEU A 85 -11.39 -10.12 -10.83
CA LEU A 85 -12.72 -10.44 -11.37
C LEU A 85 -12.67 -10.81 -12.86
N GLY A 86 -11.50 -10.82 -13.49
CA GLY A 86 -11.28 -11.29 -14.84
C GLY A 86 -11.50 -10.24 -15.93
N ALA A 87 -11.60 -8.94 -15.60
CA ALA A 87 -11.78 -7.89 -16.60
C ALA A 87 -10.68 -7.87 -17.66
N PHE A 88 -9.47 -8.32 -17.32
CA PHE A 88 -8.30 -8.37 -18.21
C PHE A 88 -7.95 -9.81 -18.69
N GLY A 89 -8.88 -10.74 -18.57
CA GLY A 89 -8.71 -12.13 -19.01
C GLY A 89 -8.29 -13.06 -17.87
N ARG A 90 -7.18 -13.81 -18.04
CA ARG A 90 -6.71 -14.77 -17.04
C ARG A 90 -6.45 -14.08 -15.69
N LEU A 91 -6.83 -14.75 -14.60
CA LEU A 91 -6.60 -14.26 -13.25
C LEU A 91 -5.10 -14.29 -12.91
N PRO A 92 -4.58 -13.30 -12.17
CA PRO A 92 -3.19 -13.30 -11.75
C PRO A 92 -2.92 -14.38 -10.69
N ASP A 93 -1.70 -14.93 -10.73
CA ASP A 93 -1.19 -15.89 -9.75
C ASP A 93 -0.50 -15.18 -8.57
N LEU A 94 -0.03 -13.94 -8.79
CA LEU A 94 0.61 -13.08 -7.80
C LEU A 94 0.27 -11.62 -8.08
N ILE A 95 0.12 -10.81 -7.04
CA ILE A 95 0.01 -9.36 -7.13
C ILE A 95 1.25 -8.72 -6.51
N VAL A 96 1.89 -7.82 -7.24
CA VAL A 96 3.03 -7.03 -6.77
C VAL A 96 2.69 -5.55 -6.92
N SER A 97 2.58 -4.85 -5.80
CA SER A 97 2.22 -3.43 -5.76
C SER A 97 3.42 -2.58 -5.37
N GLY A 98 3.76 -1.59 -6.17
CA GLY A 98 4.88 -0.68 -5.97
C GLY A 98 5.67 -0.41 -7.28
N ILE A 99 6.91 0.10 -7.20
CA ILE A 99 7.67 0.48 -5.98
C ILE A 99 7.21 1.86 -5.53
N ASN A 100 6.73 1.95 -4.31
CA ASN A 100 6.32 3.22 -3.71
C ASN A 100 7.53 4.05 -3.28
N PRO A 101 7.63 5.34 -3.66
CA PRO A 101 8.61 6.26 -3.08
C PRO A 101 8.17 6.69 -1.67
N GLY A 102 8.86 6.17 -0.68
CA GLY A 102 8.52 6.34 0.73
C GLY A 102 8.13 5.02 1.38
N ALA A 103 8.68 4.73 2.55
CA ALA A 103 8.40 3.50 3.29
C ALA A 103 6.96 3.48 3.82
N ASN A 104 6.27 2.38 3.59
CA ASN A 104 4.96 2.09 4.16
C ASN A 104 5.11 1.29 5.45
N VAL A 105 5.41 1.98 6.54
CA VAL A 105 5.75 1.44 7.86
C VAL A 105 4.86 2.01 8.97
N GLY A 106 4.72 1.31 10.06
CA GLY A 106 3.93 1.74 11.21
C GLY A 106 2.49 2.06 10.81
N ARG A 107 1.97 3.19 11.30
CA ARG A 107 0.57 3.60 11.02
C ARG A 107 0.30 3.94 9.56
N SER A 108 1.31 4.24 8.75
CA SER A 108 1.14 4.55 7.33
C SER A 108 0.59 3.36 6.54
N VAL A 109 0.80 2.13 7.01
CA VAL A 109 0.23 0.90 6.42
C VAL A 109 -1.28 1.00 6.21
N TYR A 110 -2.02 1.65 7.13
CA TYR A 110 -3.49 1.81 7.01
C TYR A 110 -3.93 2.70 5.85
N HIS A 111 -3.09 3.66 5.47
CA HIS A 111 -3.40 4.65 4.45
C HIS A 111 -2.72 4.37 3.11
N SER A 112 -1.79 3.45 3.07
CA SER A 112 -1.02 3.10 1.87
C SER A 112 -1.91 2.47 0.79
N GLY A 113 -1.98 3.11 -0.38
CA GLY A 113 -2.62 2.53 -1.56
C GLY A 113 -1.85 1.33 -2.09
N THR A 114 -0.51 1.35 -1.99
CA THR A 114 0.38 0.23 -2.33
C THR A 114 0.02 -1.04 -1.54
N VAL A 115 -0.08 -0.92 -0.20
CA VAL A 115 -0.48 -2.02 0.69
C VAL A 115 -1.94 -2.41 0.46
N GLY A 116 -2.83 -1.42 0.31
CA GLY A 116 -4.26 -1.63 0.07
C GLY A 116 -4.56 -2.44 -1.19
N ALA A 117 -3.79 -2.23 -2.25
CA ALA A 117 -3.87 -3.01 -3.49
C ALA A 117 -3.52 -4.48 -3.24
N ALA A 118 -2.39 -4.76 -2.59
CA ALA A 118 -1.98 -6.12 -2.26
C ALA A 118 -3.00 -6.84 -1.33
N LEU A 119 -3.53 -6.13 -0.32
CA LEU A 119 -4.60 -6.65 0.56
C LEU A 119 -5.89 -6.96 -0.21
N THR A 120 -6.21 -6.19 -1.25
CA THR A 120 -7.37 -6.44 -2.11
C THR A 120 -7.23 -7.73 -2.91
N GLY A 121 -6.01 -8.06 -3.36
CA GLY A 121 -5.70 -9.34 -3.99
C GLY A 121 -5.92 -10.51 -3.06
N ARG A 122 -5.45 -10.39 -1.84
CA ARG A 122 -5.63 -11.39 -0.80
C ARG A 122 -7.10 -11.74 -0.55
N ASN A 123 -8.01 -10.78 -0.63
CA ASN A 123 -9.45 -11.03 -0.53
C ASN A 123 -9.99 -11.92 -1.68
N GLY A 124 -9.24 -12.08 -2.75
CA GLY A 124 -9.48 -13.03 -3.85
C GLY A 124 -8.63 -14.29 -3.77
N HIS A 125 -7.99 -14.57 -2.64
CA HIS A 125 -7.07 -15.69 -2.43
C HIS A 125 -5.82 -15.66 -3.31
N ILE A 126 -5.41 -14.47 -3.76
CA ILE A 126 -4.19 -14.26 -4.54
C ILE A 126 -3.12 -13.70 -3.59
N PRO A 127 -1.95 -14.33 -3.47
CA PRO A 127 -0.87 -13.80 -2.65
C PRO A 127 -0.42 -12.43 -3.16
N GLY A 128 0.02 -11.56 -2.24
CA GLY A 128 0.39 -10.20 -2.56
C GLY A 128 1.73 -9.79 -1.97
N ILE A 129 2.44 -8.93 -2.70
CA ILE A 129 3.62 -8.19 -2.24
C ILE A 129 3.29 -6.71 -2.36
N ALA A 130 3.53 -5.96 -1.29
CA ALA A 130 3.63 -4.51 -1.32
C ALA A 130 5.10 -4.14 -1.15
N VAL A 131 5.67 -3.38 -2.08
CA VAL A 131 7.07 -2.98 -2.03
C VAL A 131 7.22 -1.47 -2.04
N SER A 132 7.97 -0.97 -1.07
CA SER A 132 8.24 0.45 -0.86
C SER A 132 9.73 0.66 -0.64
N GLN A 133 10.24 1.80 -1.08
CA GLN A 133 11.61 2.20 -0.84
C GLN A 133 11.62 3.48 -0.02
N SER A 134 12.43 3.54 1.04
CA SER A 134 12.57 4.77 1.81
C SER A 134 13.11 5.90 0.92
N VAL A 135 12.83 7.12 1.30
CA VAL A 135 13.35 8.32 0.62
C VAL A 135 14.20 9.10 1.62
N ASP A 136 15.23 9.73 1.10
CA ASP A 136 16.11 10.57 1.91
C ASP A 136 15.36 11.84 2.32
N ASP A 137 15.61 12.30 3.52
CA ASP A 137 15.03 13.54 4.07
C ASP A 137 13.48 13.59 4.09
N PHE A 138 12.81 12.45 4.02
CA PHE A 138 11.35 12.41 4.06
C PHE A 138 10.77 13.13 5.28
N GLY A 139 9.91 14.13 5.01
CA GLY A 139 9.30 14.97 6.04
C GLY A 139 10.06 16.26 6.32
N VAL A 140 11.07 16.62 5.53
CA VAL A 140 11.66 17.95 5.55
C VAL A 140 10.68 18.96 4.95
N GLU A 141 10.40 20.03 5.68
CA GLU A 141 9.51 21.08 5.22
C GLU A 141 10.03 21.71 3.92
N GLY A 142 9.21 21.71 2.87
CA GLY A 142 9.56 22.28 1.57
C GLY A 142 10.21 21.33 0.57
N GLN A 143 10.46 20.06 0.95
CA GLN A 143 10.94 19.05 0.00
C GLN A 143 9.91 18.80 -1.11
N GLY A 144 10.35 18.97 -2.36
CA GLY A 144 9.53 18.69 -3.53
C GLY A 144 9.47 17.19 -3.86
N TYR A 145 8.37 16.76 -4.50
CA TYR A 145 8.22 15.37 -4.93
C TYR A 145 9.35 14.92 -5.88
N ASP A 146 9.74 15.77 -6.82
CA ASP A 146 10.83 15.49 -7.77
C ASP A 146 12.18 15.31 -7.07
N GLU A 147 12.42 16.06 -5.97
CA GLU A 147 13.64 15.91 -5.16
C GLU A 147 13.67 14.57 -4.43
N MET A 148 12.53 14.11 -3.94
CA MET A 148 12.40 12.80 -3.30
C MET A 148 12.73 11.66 -4.27
N LEU A 149 12.44 11.82 -5.56
CA LEU A 149 12.66 10.80 -6.59
C LEU A 149 14.08 10.82 -7.18
N ALA A 150 14.82 11.93 -7.05
CA ALA A 150 16.07 12.18 -7.80
C ALA A 150 17.16 11.13 -7.56
N ASN A 151 17.23 10.53 -6.37
CA ASN A 151 18.31 9.63 -5.96
C ASN A 151 17.81 8.24 -5.53
N GLN A 152 16.69 7.78 -6.08
CA GLN A 152 16.11 6.49 -5.70
C GLN A 152 16.88 5.30 -6.28
N CYS A 153 17.28 4.38 -5.43
CA CYS A 153 17.92 3.11 -5.79
C CYS A 153 16.87 2.05 -6.22
N TRP A 154 16.00 2.40 -7.19
CA TRP A 154 14.88 1.55 -7.62
C TRP A 154 15.27 0.10 -7.91
N SER A 155 16.47 -0.12 -8.46
CA SER A 155 16.98 -1.46 -8.77
C SER A 155 17.15 -2.33 -7.53
N SER A 156 17.51 -1.74 -6.39
CA SER A 156 17.64 -2.47 -5.12
C SER A 156 16.30 -3.01 -4.64
N ALA A 157 15.27 -2.14 -4.61
CA ALA A 157 13.92 -2.56 -4.23
C ALA A 157 13.33 -3.57 -5.23
N ALA A 158 13.54 -3.39 -6.53
CA ALA A 158 13.11 -4.33 -7.56
C ALA A 158 13.76 -5.71 -7.39
N THR A 159 15.05 -5.76 -7.08
CA THR A 159 15.77 -7.03 -6.86
C THR A 159 15.22 -7.78 -5.64
N VAL A 160 15.00 -7.08 -4.53
CA VAL A 160 14.40 -7.67 -3.32
C VAL A 160 12.99 -8.18 -3.62
N ALA A 161 12.16 -7.38 -4.29
CA ALA A 161 10.80 -7.77 -4.67
C ALA A 161 10.77 -8.97 -5.62
N THR A 162 11.67 -9.04 -6.60
CA THR A 162 11.80 -10.16 -7.54
C THR A 162 12.17 -11.45 -6.82
N SER A 163 13.11 -11.39 -5.88
CA SER A 163 13.49 -12.54 -5.07
C SER A 163 12.32 -13.06 -4.23
N ALA A 164 11.55 -12.16 -3.61
CA ALA A 164 10.36 -12.51 -2.87
C ALA A 164 9.25 -13.07 -3.78
N ALA A 165 9.02 -12.47 -4.95
CA ALA A 165 8.04 -12.94 -5.92
C ALA A 165 8.37 -14.35 -6.43
N GLN A 166 9.62 -14.64 -6.72
CA GLN A 166 10.07 -15.98 -7.12
C GLN A 166 9.75 -17.01 -6.03
N ALA A 167 10.02 -16.70 -4.77
CA ALA A 167 9.73 -17.59 -3.65
C ALA A 167 8.23 -17.84 -3.48
N LEU A 168 7.40 -16.79 -3.53
CA LEU A 168 5.93 -16.91 -3.37
C LEU A 168 5.26 -17.62 -4.56
N LEU A 169 5.80 -17.52 -5.75
CA LEU A 169 5.31 -18.28 -6.91
C LEU A 169 5.67 -19.77 -6.82
N ALA A 170 6.80 -20.11 -6.22
CA ALA A 170 7.24 -21.49 -6.02
C ALA A 170 6.52 -22.19 -4.86
N ASP A 171 6.28 -21.46 -3.76
CA ASP A 171 5.66 -21.97 -2.54
C ASP A 171 4.75 -20.88 -1.92
N PRO A 172 3.50 -20.76 -2.42
CA PRO A 172 2.59 -19.73 -1.93
C PRO A 172 2.14 -20.03 -0.49
N PRO A 173 2.03 -18.99 0.35
CA PRO A 173 1.59 -19.16 1.73
C PRO A 173 0.15 -19.69 1.79
N PRO A 174 -0.19 -20.58 2.74
CA PRO A 174 -1.49 -21.24 2.79
C PRO A 174 -2.68 -20.28 2.93
N ASP A 175 -2.46 -19.13 3.54
CA ASP A 175 -3.49 -18.10 3.78
C ASP A 175 -3.33 -16.85 2.90
N SER A 176 -2.75 -16.96 1.72
CA SER A 176 -2.59 -15.81 0.80
C SER A 176 -2.23 -14.52 1.54
N GLY A 177 -1.15 -14.53 2.32
CA GLY A 177 -0.69 -13.36 3.08
C GLY A 177 -0.24 -12.23 2.16
N VAL A 178 -0.10 -11.03 2.70
CA VAL A 178 0.56 -9.91 2.03
C VAL A 178 1.93 -9.72 2.66
N LEU A 179 2.97 -9.84 1.87
CA LEU A 179 4.33 -9.51 2.27
C LEU A 179 4.57 -8.01 2.02
N ASN A 180 4.64 -7.24 3.10
CA ASN A 180 5.03 -5.83 3.04
C ASN A 180 6.55 -5.73 3.14
N ILE A 181 7.18 -5.24 2.09
CA ILE A 181 8.62 -5.08 1.96
C ILE A 181 8.95 -3.60 1.97
N ASN A 182 9.79 -3.18 2.92
CA ASN A 182 10.32 -1.82 2.94
C ASN A 182 11.84 -1.88 2.80
N VAL A 183 12.36 -1.23 1.77
CA VAL A 183 13.77 -1.28 1.38
C VAL A 183 14.42 0.06 1.68
N PRO A 184 15.59 0.12 2.34
CA PRO A 184 16.36 1.34 2.47
C PRO A 184 16.73 1.92 1.10
N ASN A 185 16.87 3.24 0.99
CA ASN A 185 17.34 3.88 -0.24
C ASN A 185 18.87 3.77 -0.37
N LEU A 186 19.36 2.54 -0.53
CA LEU A 186 20.77 2.18 -0.61
C LEU A 186 21.00 1.16 -1.75
N PRO A 187 22.21 1.12 -2.31
CA PRO A 187 22.67 -0.06 -3.06
C PRO A 187 22.58 -1.32 -2.18
N ILE A 188 22.28 -2.48 -2.79
CA ILE A 188 22.13 -3.75 -2.04
C ILE A 188 23.37 -4.10 -1.22
N GLU A 189 24.55 -3.87 -1.78
CA GLU A 189 25.84 -4.12 -1.14
C GLU A 189 26.09 -3.27 0.13
N ASP A 190 25.42 -2.14 0.24
CA ASP A 190 25.54 -1.25 1.37
C ASP A 190 24.48 -1.47 2.46
N MET A 191 23.50 -2.36 2.20
CA MET A 191 22.48 -2.71 3.18
C MET A 191 23.03 -3.65 4.25
N GLY A 192 22.55 -3.49 5.50
CA GLY A 192 22.91 -4.36 6.63
C GLY A 192 22.36 -5.79 6.55
N GLY A 193 21.54 -6.09 5.54
CA GLY A 193 20.80 -7.34 5.36
C GLY A 193 19.29 -7.13 5.49
N TRP A 194 18.58 -8.12 6.05
CA TRP A 194 17.11 -8.07 6.18
C TRP A 194 16.65 -8.61 7.55
N ARG A 195 15.42 -8.23 7.96
CA ARG A 195 14.82 -8.70 9.21
C ARG A 195 13.31 -8.97 9.03
N TRP A 196 12.80 -9.99 9.71
CA TRP A 196 11.37 -10.08 10.00
C TRP A 196 11.01 -9.05 11.04
N THR A 197 9.92 -8.31 10.82
CA THR A 197 9.55 -7.16 11.65
C THR A 197 8.08 -7.18 12.04
N GLU A 198 7.77 -6.43 13.08
CA GLU A 198 6.41 -6.07 13.47
C GLU A 198 6.05 -4.70 12.90
N VAL A 199 4.75 -4.48 12.65
CA VAL A 199 4.25 -3.15 12.29
C VAL A 199 4.45 -2.21 13.48
N GLY A 200 5.22 -1.15 13.28
CA GLY A 200 5.49 -0.16 14.31
C GLY A 200 4.24 0.63 14.72
N THR A 201 4.27 1.23 15.89
CA THR A 201 3.16 2.07 16.37
C THR A 201 3.18 3.49 15.82
N ALA A 202 4.31 3.95 15.31
CA ALA A 202 4.50 5.29 14.76
C ALA A 202 5.57 5.31 13.67
N PRO A 203 5.42 6.17 12.64
CA PRO A 203 6.50 6.49 11.72
C PRO A 203 7.59 7.31 12.44
N PRO A 204 8.78 7.49 11.82
CA PRO A 204 9.88 8.28 12.40
C PRO A 204 9.45 9.71 12.76
N ARG A 205 8.57 10.25 11.97
CA ARG A 205 7.96 11.57 12.16
C ARG A 205 6.52 11.54 11.70
N SER A 206 5.63 12.16 12.43
CA SER A 206 4.20 12.20 12.09
C SER A 206 3.65 13.63 12.20
N MET A 207 2.56 13.90 11.50
CA MET A 207 1.82 15.15 11.67
C MET A 207 1.29 15.23 13.10
N ALA A 208 1.68 16.27 13.83
CA ALA A 208 1.35 16.46 15.24
C ALA A 208 0.15 17.39 15.45
N LYS A 209 -0.07 18.34 14.54
CA LYS A 209 -1.12 19.36 14.71
C LYS A 209 -1.72 19.75 13.37
N ALA A 210 -3.03 19.99 13.37
CA ALA A 210 -3.76 20.60 12.27
C ALA A 210 -4.45 21.89 12.77
N GLU A 211 -4.26 22.99 12.06
CA GLU A 211 -4.85 24.30 12.37
C GLU A 211 -5.64 24.82 11.18
N LEU A 212 -6.80 25.41 11.46
CA LEU A 212 -7.61 26.06 10.44
C LEU A 212 -7.17 27.52 10.29
N GLU A 213 -6.71 27.88 9.10
CA GLU A 213 -6.37 29.26 8.74
C GLU A 213 -7.44 29.83 7.81
N PRO A 214 -8.05 30.99 8.14
CA PRO A 214 -9.06 31.60 7.29
C PRO A 214 -8.53 31.86 5.87
N LYS A 215 -9.30 31.46 4.86
CA LYS A 215 -8.96 31.75 3.47
C LYS A 215 -9.36 33.18 3.12
N LEU A 216 -8.38 34.05 2.85
CA LEU A 216 -8.60 35.45 2.52
C LEU A 216 -9.56 35.58 1.32
N GLY A 217 -10.59 36.43 1.48
CA GLY A 217 -11.60 36.67 0.44
C GLY A 217 -12.67 35.60 0.30
N HIS A 218 -12.72 34.60 1.17
CA HIS A 218 -13.72 33.53 1.15
C HIS A 218 -14.29 33.31 2.55
N GLU A 219 -15.38 34.01 2.89
CA GLU A 219 -16.05 33.87 4.19
C GLU A 219 -16.50 32.41 4.42
N GLY A 220 -16.22 31.87 5.60
CA GLY A 220 -16.57 30.50 5.98
C GLY A 220 -15.63 29.42 5.38
N SER A 221 -14.59 29.79 4.63
CA SER A 221 -13.60 28.85 4.06
C SER A 221 -12.27 28.96 4.78
N TYR A 222 -11.62 27.80 4.98
CA TYR A 222 -10.36 27.70 5.70
C TYR A 222 -9.38 26.83 4.90
N LYS A 223 -8.08 27.09 5.06
CA LYS A 223 -7.01 26.16 4.73
C LYS A 223 -6.64 25.37 5.98
N VAL A 224 -6.18 24.15 5.80
CA VAL A 224 -5.62 23.35 6.89
C VAL A 224 -4.10 23.49 6.83
N ARG A 225 -3.50 24.01 7.91
CA ARG A 225 -2.06 23.98 8.10
C ARG A 225 -1.71 22.78 8.97
N LEU A 226 -0.80 21.95 8.47
CA LEU A 226 -0.28 20.79 9.17
C LEU A 226 1.12 21.11 9.71
N THR A 227 1.40 20.68 10.94
CA THR A 227 2.71 20.82 11.58
C THR A 227 3.25 19.44 11.90
N TRP A 228 4.51 19.21 11.56
CA TRP A 228 5.23 17.99 11.92
C TRP A 228 5.56 17.94 13.39
N GLY A 229 5.50 16.77 14.00
CA GLY A 229 5.97 16.50 15.35
C GLY A 229 7.47 16.26 15.41
N ASP A 230 7.93 15.96 16.62
CA ASP A 230 9.32 15.62 16.85
C ASP A 230 9.69 14.27 16.20
N GLU A 231 10.95 14.15 15.79
CA GLU A 231 11.52 12.91 15.32
C GLU A 231 11.56 11.89 16.46
N GLN A 232 11.22 10.64 16.14
CA GLN A 232 11.21 9.53 17.08
C GLN A 232 12.22 8.47 16.65
N THR A 233 12.76 7.74 17.60
CA THR A 233 13.63 6.58 17.36
C THR A 233 12.82 5.30 17.61
N PRO A 234 12.22 4.71 16.56
CA PRO A 234 11.44 3.49 16.69
C PRO A 234 12.32 2.30 17.12
N PRO A 235 11.76 1.31 17.83
CA PRO A 235 12.51 0.10 18.15
C PRO A 235 12.99 -0.65 16.91
N SER A 236 14.21 -1.20 16.96
CA SER A 236 14.86 -1.92 15.85
C SER A 236 14.07 -3.16 15.36
N ALA A 237 13.19 -3.73 16.19
CA ALA A 237 12.35 -4.87 15.83
C ALA A 237 11.13 -4.47 14.98
N THR A 238 10.83 -3.17 14.88
CA THR A 238 9.73 -2.67 14.06
C THR A 238 10.15 -2.45 12.61
N ASP A 239 9.18 -2.44 11.71
CA ASP A 239 9.37 -2.11 10.30
C ASP A 239 10.08 -0.76 10.13
N THR A 240 9.65 0.26 10.87
CA THR A 240 10.22 1.61 10.84
C THR A 240 11.67 1.62 11.31
N GLY A 241 11.95 1.06 12.51
CA GLY A 241 13.30 1.05 13.08
C GLY A 241 14.28 0.25 12.21
N THR A 242 13.85 -0.88 11.67
CA THR A 242 14.66 -1.72 10.78
C THR A 242 15.10 -0.96 9.53
N VAL A 243 14.18 -0.25 8.84
CA VAL A 243 14.53 0.52 7.64
C VAL A 243 15.47 1.69 7.96
N MET A 244 15.23 2.39 9.08
CA MET A 244 16.10 3.48 9.53
C MET A 244 17.53 3.03 9.86
N GLU A 245 17.70 1.76 10.27
CA GLU A 245 19.02 1.16 10.51
C GLU A 245 19.71 0.63 9.24
N GLY A 246 19.11 0.82 8.06
CA GLY A 246 19.66 0.38 6.78
C GLY A 246 19.44 -1.10 6.47
N TYR A 247 18.42 -1.74 7.06
CA TYR A 247 18.04 -3.13 6.79
C TYR A 247 16.72 -3.19 6.03
N VAL A 248 16.58 -4.19 5.15
CA VAL A 248 15.30 -4.51 4.52
C VAL A 248 14.33 -5.04 5.59
N SER A 249 13.16 -4.43 5.68
CA SER A 249 12.07 -4.88 6.56
C SER A 249 11.11 -5.78 5.80
N LEU A 250 10.83 -6.96 6.34
CA LEU A 250 9.86 -7.93 5.84
C LEU A 250 8.78 -8.13 6.90
N THR A 251 7.53 -7.77 6.57
CA THR A 251 6.39 -7.90 7.49
C THR A 251 5.24 -8.64 6.82
N TRP A 252 4.77 -9.72 7.42
CA TRP A 252 3.53 -10.35 6.97
C TRP A 252 2.33 -9.58 7.49
N LEU A 253 1.48 -9.12 6.57
CA LEU A 253 0.22 -8.49 6.89
C LEU A 253 -0.94 -9.47 6.70
N SER A 254 -1.84 -9.49 7.69
CA SER A 254 -3.07 -10.26 7.65
C SER A 254 -4.27 -9.37 7.32
N ARG A 255 -5.43 -10.01 7.12
CA ARG A 255 -6.71 -9.30 7.06
C ARG A 255 -7.02 -8.62 8.40
N ILE A 256 -7.88 -7.60 8.36
CA ILE A 256 -8.54 -7.10 9.57
C ILE A 256 -9.36 -8.24 10.17
N THR A 257 -9.12 -8.56 11.43
CA THR A 257 -9.81 -9.61 12.18
C THR A 257 -10.54 -9.01 13.37
N ALA A 258 -11.61 -9.67 13.82
CA ALA A 258 -12.25 -9.32 15.06
C ALA A 258 -11.30 -9.53 16.25
N LEU A 259 -11.37 -8.64 17.22
CA LEU A 259 -10.75 -8.83 18.52
C LEU A 259 -11.83 -9.33 19.49
N ASP A 260 -11.47 -10.30 20.32
CA ASP A 260 -12.30 -10.75 21.43
C ASP A 260 -11.98 -9.88 22.65
N LEU A 261 -12.83 -8.89 22.89
CA LEU A 261 -12.68 -7.96 24.01
C LEU A 261 -13.91 -8.10 24.92
N ASP A 262 -13.65 -8.31 26.20
CA ASP A 262 -14.70 -8.27 27.23
C ASP A 262 -15.16 -6.81 27.43
N THR A 263 -16.38 -6.52 26.99
CA THR A 263 -16.97 -5.15 27.03
C THR A 263 -18.38 -5.15 27.64
N PRO A 264 -18.53 -5.47 28.96
CA PRO A 264 -19.85 -5.61 29.60
C PRO A 264 -20.73 -4.36 29.45
N ALA A 265 -20.13 -3.17 29.39
CA ALA A 265 -20.86 -1.93 29.22
C ALA A 265 -21.57 -1.85 27.85
N VAL A 266 -20.89 -2.28 26.78
CA VAL A 266 -21.46 -2.32 25.41
C VAL A 266 -22.57 -3.37 25.35
N GLU A 267 -22.31 -4.57 25.85
CA GLU A 267 -23.31 -5.65 25.88
C GLU A 267 -24.58 -5.25 26.63
N THR A 268 -24.43 -4.63 27.80
CA THR A 268 -25.56 -4.13 28.60
C THR A 268 -26.35 -3.04 27.85
N ALA A 269 -25.65 -2.11 27.21
CA ALA A 269 -26.30 -1.02 26.47
C ALA A 269 -27.11 -1.56 25.29
N ILE A 270 -26.53 -2.43 24.48
CA ILE A 270 -27.21 -3.03 23.32
C ILE A 270 -28.37 -3.94 23.76
N SER A 271 -28.19 -4.75 24.82
CA SER A 271 -29.24 -5.60 25.34
C SER A 271 -30.46 -4.81 25.83
N ARG A 272 -30.26 -3.64 26.43
CA ARG A 272 -31.37 -2.74 26.82
C ARG A 272 -32.14 -2.22 25.61
N LEU A 273 -31.45 -1.88 24.51
CA LEU A 273 -32.10 -1.41 23.29
C LEU A 273 -32.95 -2.48 22.60
N MET A 274 -32.54 -3.76 22.74
CA MET A 274 -33.21 -4.91 22.12
C MET A 274 -34.34 -5.47 22.98
N GLN A 275 -34.54 -4.97 24.20
CA GLN A 275 -35.70 -5.38 25.03
C GLN A 275 -36.99 -4.78 24.45
N PRO A 276 -38.08 -5.54 24.31
CA PRO A 276 -39.37 -4.98 23.92
C PRO A 276 -39.82 -3.92 24.96
N ALA A 277 -40.37 -2.79 24.47
CA ALA A 277 -40.94 -1.80 25.32
C ALA A 277 -41.96 -2.47 26.29
N PRO A 278 -42.00 -2.11 27.59
CA PRO A 278 -43.00 -2.64 28.52
C PRO A 278 -44.37 -2.42 27.92
N SER A 279 -45.18 -3.47 27.81
CA SER A 279 -46.57 -3.36 27.38
C SER A 279 -47.29 -2.45 28.38
N LEU A 280 -47.71 -1.28 27.93
CA LEU A 280 -48.67 -0.46 28.72
C LEU A 280 -49.96 -1.29 28.73
N THR A 281 -50.17 -2.04 29.79
CA THR A 281 -51.47 -2.64 30.10
C THR A 281 -52.41 -1.48 30.47
N PRO A 282 -53.61 -1.41 29.86
CA PRO A 282 -54.57 -0.35 30.13
C PRO A 282 -55.09 -0.34 31.56
#